data_012dcd96eb196e22356c755337f78e01
#
_entry.id   012dcd96eb196e22356c755337f78e01
#
_cell.length_a   1.000
_cell.length_b   1.000
_cell.length_c   1.000
_cell.angle_alpha   90.00
_cell.angle_beta   90.00
_cell.angle_gamma   90.00
#
_symmetry.space_group_name_H-M   'P 1'
#
loop_
_entity.id
_entity.type
_entity.pdbx_description
1 polymer ?
#
loop_
_entity_poly.entity_id
_entity_poly.type
_entity_poly.pdbx_seq_one_letter_code
_entity_poly.pdbx_strand_id
1 'polypeptide(L)'
;MIDRPGTGERVYLSIKTFLLSESALRPGERIDVPELSRRFGASATPVRAALHRLVGERLLTALPGEGFLVPRLTEPDLSDLYQWNVALLVNAARSAGGEPAISPEAPEGDGPIAALEDLFARLAARSGNVEVEWAVAGASDRLHRPRCAELELVPEFQEETRELRGLAAAGSSTALRQALVAYHRRRLRLVPAIVRSLHGLSDRDPRRPAE
;
A
#
# COMPACT_ATOMS: atom_id res chain seq x y z
N MET A 1 3.82 28.84 9.34
CA MET A 1 3.38 28.28 10.64
C MET A 1 2.65 26.99 10.31
N ILE A 2 3.34 25.84 10.44
CA ILE A 2 2.76 24.54 10.11
C ILE A 2 1.79 24.22 11.24
N ASP A 3 0.50 24.23 10.92
CA ASP A 3 -0.58 23.91 11.85
C ASP A 3 -0.38 22.48 12.37
N ARG A 4 -0.26 22.30 13.69
CA ARG A 4 -0.12 20.96 14.27
C ARG A 4 -1.43 20.20 14.02
N PRO A 5 -1.37 19.00 13.45
CA PRO A 5 -2.57 18.23 13.20
C PRO A 5 -3.39 18.07 14.49
N GLY A 6 -4.70 18.30 14.41
CA GLY A 6 -5.61 18.15 15.53
C GLY A 6 -5.54 16.73 16.12
N THR A 7 -6.01 16.56 17.37
CA THR A 7 -5.94 15.27 18.08
C THR A 7 -6.52 14.11 17.25
N GLY A 8 -7.63 14.33 16.54
CA GLY A 8 -8.25 13.31 15.68
C GLY A 8 -7.37 12.89 14.51
N GLU A 9 -6.70 13.85 13.85
CA GLU A 9 -5.81 13.57 12.72
C GLU A 9 -4.54 12.81 13.17
N ARG A 10 -3.97 13.17 14.32
CA ARG A 10 -2.84 12.43 14.90
C ARG A 10 -3.20 10.99 15.20
N VAL A 11 -4.36 10.76 15.81
CA VAL A 11 -4.86 9.41 16.14
C VAL A 11 -5.06 8.59 14.87
N TYR A 12 -5.70 9.20 13.85
CA TYR A 12 -5.88 8.54 12.55
C TYR A 12 -4.55 8.15 11.91
N LEU A 13 -3.59 9.07 11.79
CA LEU A 13 -2.28 8.79 11.20
C LEU A 13 -1.52 7.71 11.98
N SER A 14 -1.55 7.78 13.32
CA SER A 14 -0.89 6.78 14.16
C SER A 14 -1.49 5.37 13.99
N ILE A 15 -2.82 5.26 13.91
CA ILE A 15 -3.50 3.99 13.68
C ILE A 15 -3.22 3.49 12.26
N LYS A 16 -3.25 4.36 11.26
CA LYS A 16 -2.94 4.01 9.87
C LYS A 16 -1.51 3.45 9.74
N THR A 17 -0.52 4.17 10.26
CA THR A 17 0.88 3.70 10.27
C THR A 17 1.01 2.35 10.99
N PHE A 18 0.34 2.18 12.12
CA PHE A 18 0.34 0.89 12.83
C PHE A 18 -0.25 -0.25 11.99
N LEU A 19 -1.38 -0.03 11.31
CA LEU A 19 -2.03 -1.05 10.47
C LEU A 19 -1.19 -1.44 9.24
N LEU A 20 -0.40 -0.51 8.73
CA LEU A 20 0.49 -0.76 7.59
C LEU A 20 1.81 -1.43 8.02
N SER A 21 2.19 -1.42 9.29
CA SER A 21 3.41 -2.08 9.76
C SER A 21 3.33 -3.61 9.65
N GLU A 22 4.45 -4.27 9.36
CA GLU A 22 4.54 -5.73 9.19
C GLU A 22 4.12 -6.52 10.45
N SER A 23 4.36 -5.96 11.63
CA SER A 23 3.99 -6.54 12.92
C SER A 23 2.54 -6.29 13.33
N ALA A 24 1.75 -5.65 12.46
CA ALA A 24 0.36 -5.36 12.72
C ALA A 24 -0.52 -6.62 12.64
N LEU A 25 -1.78 -6.39 12.89
CA LEU A 25 -2.86 -7.39 12.93
C LEU A 25 -2.91 -8.29 11.67
N ARG A 26 -3.29 -9.53 11.85
CA ARG A 26 -3.44 -10.50 10.76
C ARG A 26 -4.73 -10.28 9.96
N PRO A 27 -4.77 -10.67 8.68
CA PRO A 27 -6.01 -10.66 7.91
C PRO A 27 -7.14 -11.42 8.64
N GLY A 28 -8.29 -10.77 8.81
CA GLY A 28 -9.44 -11.28 9.55
C GLY A 28 -9.38 -11.08 11.06
N GLU A 29 -8.31 -10.49 11.59
CA GLU A 29 -8.21 -10.17 13.02
C GLU A 29 -9.11 -8.98 13.39
N ARG A 30 -9.73 -9.06 14.55
CA ARG A 30 -10.59 -7.99 15.08
C ARG A 30 -9.77 -6.89 15.72
N ILE A 31 -10.23 -5.67 15.52
CA ILE A 31 -9.62 -4.48 16.12
C ILE A 31 -10.13 -4.32 17.55
N ASP A 32 -9.23 -4.35 18.51
CA ASP A 32 -9.51 -4.02 19.90
C ASP A 32 -9.44 -2.50 20.11
N VAL A 33 -10.60 -1.84 20.17
CA VAL A 33 -10.70 -0.39 20.37
C VAL A 33 -10.13 0.06 21.73
N PRO A 34 -10.39 -0.61 22.86
CA PRO A 34 -9.73 -0.37 24.13
C PRO A 34 -8.21 -0.43 24.06
N GLU A 35 -7.66 -1.43 23.38
CA GLU A 35 -6.21 -1.57 23.20
C GLU A 35 -5.61 -0.40 22.41
N LEU A 36 -6.21 -0.04 21.28
CA LEU A 36 -5.79 1.12 20.48
C LEU A 36 -5.89 2.43 21.28
N SER A 37 -6.94 2.58 22.11
CA SER A 37 -7.12 3.75 22.97
C SER A 37 -5.96 3.88 23.96
N ARG A 38 -5.57 2.79 24.61
CA ARG A 38 -4.43 2.74 25.54
C ARG A 38 -3.11 3.01 24.79
N ARG A 39 -2.90 2.33 23.66
CA ARG A 39 -1.66 2.41 22.88
C ARG A 39 -1.38 3.83 22.36
N PHE A 40 -2.40 4.53 21.89
CA PHE A 40 -2.27 5.87 21.31
C PHE A 40 -2.65 7.02 22.24
N GLY A 41 -2.94 6.73 23.52
CA GLY A 41 -3.27 7.75 24.51
C GLY A 41 -4.49 8.59 24.14
N ALA A 42 -5.52 7.97 23.54
CA ALA A 42 -6.71 8.63 23.06
C ALA A 42 -7.97 7.97 23.62
N SER A 43 -9.07 8.75 23.77
CA SER A 43 -10.36 8.18 24.13
C SER A 43 -10.97 7.35 22.99
N ALA A 44 -11.97 6.53 23.29
CA ALA A 44 -12.61 5.66 22.31
C ALA A 44 -13.28 6.42 21.15
N THR A 45 -13.72 7.66 21.37
CA THR A 45 -14.40 8.46 20.34
C THR A 45 -13.50 8.79 19.15
N PRO A 46 -12.34 9.46 19.30
CA PRO A 46 -11.44 9.72 18.17
C PRO A 46 -10.87 8.44 17.57
N VAL A 47 -10.65 7.37 18.35
CA VAL A 47 -10.23 6.06 17.82
C VAL A 47 -11.29 5.49 16.90
N ARG A 48 -12.56 5.45 17.31
CA ARG A 48 -13.66 4.97 16.44
C ARG A 48 -13.82 5.83 15.19
N ALA A 49 -13.72 7.16 15.30
CA ALA A 49 -13.76 8.05 14.13
C ALA A 49 -12.65 7.73 13.13
N ALA A 50 -11.42 7.52 13.62
CA ALA A 50 -10.28 7.10 12.79
C ALA A 50 -10.54 5.73 12.12
N LEU A 51 -11.06 4.75 12.85
CA LEU A 51 -11.38 3.43 12.30
C LEU A 51 -12.46 3.50 11.22
N HIS A 52 -13.51 4.32 11.39
CA HIS A 52 -14.51 4.53 10.34
C HIS A 52 -13.91 5.18 9.09
N ARG A 53 -12.98 6.13 9.24
CA ARG A 53 -12.25 6.71 8.10
C ARG A 53 -11.44 5.62 7.37
N LEU A 54 -10.75 4.76 8.10
CA LEU A 54 -9.99 3.64 7.54
C LEU A 54 -10.88 2.57 6.85
N VAL A 55 -12.13 2.42 7.30
CA VAL A 55 -13.13 1.63 6.58
C VAL A 55 -13.47 2.28 5.23
N GLY A 56 -13.65 3.60 5.19
CA GLY A 56 -13.84 4.34 3.93
C GLY A 56 -12.66 4.18 2.97
N GLU A 57 -11.44 4.09 3.49
CA GLU A 57 -10.21 3.83 2.73
C GLU A 57 -10.00 2.33 2.37
N ARG A 58 -10.93 1.45 2.77
CA ARG A 58 -10.87 -0.02 2.57
C ARG A 58 -9.65 -0.69 3.22
N LEU A 59 -9.06 -0.07 4.24
CA LEU A 59 -8.01 -0.67 5.08
C LEU A 59 -8.59 -1.51 6.22
N LEU A 60 -9.84 -1.29 6.56
CA LEU A 60 -10.62 -2.06 7.53
C LEU A 60 -11.99 -2.38 6.97
N THR A 61 -12.65 -3.37 7.60
CA THR A 61 -14.06 -3.69 7.37
C THR A 61 -14.83 -3.46 8.67
N ALA A 62 -15.96 -2.76 8.59
CA ALA A 62 -16.90 -2.65 9.71
C ALA A 62 -17.88 -3.81 9.70
N LEU A 63 -18.08 -4.45 10.86
CA LEU A 63 -19.13 -5.44 11.08
C LEU A 63 -20.23 -4.81 11.93
N PRO A 64 -21.49 -4.76 11.45
CA PRO A 64 -22.60 -4.20 12.21
C PRO A 64 -22.74 -4.87 13.59
N GLY A 65 -22.65 -4.06 14.67
CA GLY A 65 -22.71 -4.55 16.03
C GLY A 65 -21.47 -5.29 16.56
N GLU A 66 -20.49 -5.60 15.70
CA GLU A 66 -19.34 -6.43 16.07
C GLU A 66 -17.99 -5.69 16.02
N GLY A 67 -17.95 -4.44 15.53
CA GLY A 67 -16.77 -3.60 15.48
C GLY A 67 -16.03 -3.65 14.13
N PHE A 68 -14.71 -3.71 14.16
CA PHE A 68 -13.86 -3.60 12.97
C PHE A 68 -12.94 -4.81 12.85
N LEU A 69 -12.57 -5.16 11.62
CA LEU A 69 -11.58 -6.21 11.35
C LEU A 69 -10.66 -5.81 10.19
N VAL A 70 -9.50 -6.45 10.13
CA VAL A 70 -8.57 -6.37 8.99
C VAL A 70 -9.14 -7.18 7.83
N PRO A 71 -9.29 -6.61 6.63
CA PRO A 71 -9.82 -7.35 5.47
C PRO A 71 -8.95 -8.56 5.14
N ARG A 72 -9.61 -9.64 4.70
CA ARG A 72 -8.93 -10.77 4.05
C ARG A 72 -8.96 -10.53 2.55
N LEU A 73 -7.81 -10.21 1.97
CA LEU A 73 -7.71 -10.11 0.52
C LEU A 73 -7.79 -11.50 -0.12
N THR A 74 -8.70 -11.66 -1.06
CA THR A 74 -8.76 -12.83 -1.94
C THR A 74 -7.89 -12.62 -3.19
N GLU A 75 -7.64 -13.68 -3.95
CA GLU A 75 -6.91 -13.57 -5.22
C GLU A 75 -7.60 -12.62 -6.23
N PRO A 76 -8.95 -12.68 -6.41
CA PRO A 76 -9.65 -11.69 -7.21
C PRO A 76 -9.47 -10.26 -6.71
N ASP A 77 -9.63 -10.02 -5.39
CA ASP A 77 -9.50 -8.67 -4.83
C ASP A 77 -8.10 -8.08 -5.11
N LEU A 78 -7.06 -8.87 -4.93
CA LEU A 78 -5.68 -8.44 -5.16
C LEU A 78 -5.41 -8.23 -6.66
N SER A 79 -5.95 -9.09 -7.52
CA SER A 79 -5.85 -8.95 -8.98
C SER A 79 -6.50 -7.65 -9.45
N ASP A 80 -7.71 -7.35 -8.97
CA ASP A 80 -8.43 -6.12 -9.30
C ASP A 80 -7.67 -4.89 -8.82
N LEU A 81 -7.07 -4.96 -7.63
CA LEU A 81 -6.29 -3.87 -7.07
C LEU A 81 -5.02 -3.58 -7.88
N TYR A 82 -4.29 -4.61 -8.34
CA TYR A 82 -3.15 -4.42 -9.26
C TYR A 82 -3.58 -3.86 -10.61
N GLN A 83 -4.69 -4.33 -11.18
CA GLN A 83 -5.22 -3.80 -12.43
C GLN A 83 -5.63 -2.33 -12.29
N TRP A 84 -6.26 -1.97 -11.17
CA TRP A 84 -6.59 -0.60 -10.85
C TRP A 84 -5.34 0.28 -10.72
N ASN A 85 -4.35 -0.18 -9.95
CA ASN A 85 -3.11 0.57 -9.74
C ASN A 85 -2.35 0.83 -11.05
N VAL A 86 -2.21 -0.16 -11.94
CA VAL A 86 -1.56 0.07 -13.24
C VAL A 86 -2.33 1.05 -14.12
N ALA A 87 -3.65 1.01 -14.11
CA ALA A 87 -4.47 1.96 -14.87
C ALA A 87 -4.24 3.41 -14.42
N LEU A 88 -4.19 3.64 -13.10
CA LEU A 88 -3.88 4.95 -12.52
C LEU A 88 -2.48 5.43 -12.88
N LEU A 89 -1.47 4.58 -12.72
CA LEU A 89 -0.07 4.95 -12.97
C LEU A 89 0.22 5.18 -14.45
N VAL A 90 -0.38 4.38 -15.35
CA VAL A 90 -0.28 4.60 -16.80
C VAL A 90 -0.95 5.90 -17.18
N ASN A 91 -2.09 6.25 -16.56
CA ASN A 91 -2.73 7.55 -16.77
C ASN A 91 -1.84 8.70 -16.26
N ALA A 92 -1.33 8.61 -15.05
CA ALA A 92 -0.41 9.60 -14.48
C ALA A 92 0.83 9.80 -15.36
N ALA A 93 1.44 8.72 -15.86
CA ALA A 93 2.63 8.77 -16.70
C ALA A 93 2.37 9.41 -18.10
N ARG A 94 1.13 9.54 -18.55
CA ARG A 94 0.77 10.26 -19.79
C ARG A 94 0.86 11.78 -19.63
N SER A 95 0.49 12.26 -18.45
CA SER A 95 0.40 13.69 -18.14
C SER A 95 1.72 14.26 -17.57
N ALA A 96 2.78 13.47 -17.56
CA ALA A 96 4.03 13.74 -16.84
C ALA A 96 4.90 14.84 -17.48
N GLY A 97 4.37 16.05 -17.58
CA GLY A 97 5.11 17.27 -17.97
C GLY A 97 5.37 18.25 -16.83
N GLY A 98 4.89 17.93 -15.60
CA GLY A 98 4.89 18.86 -14.46
C GLY A 98 5.99 18.60 -13.42
N GLU A 99 6.18 19.56 -12.51
CA GLU A 99 6.88 19.41 -11.24
C GLU A 99 6.01 18.56 -10.27
N PRO A 100 6.59 17.87 -9.30
CA PRO A 100 8.03 17.84 -8.95
C PRO A 100 8.85 16.91 -9.84
N ALA A 101 10.13 17.26 -10.05
CA ALA A 101 11.08 16.39 -10.74
C ALA A 101 11.26 15.07 -9.95
N ILE A 102 11.36 13.96 -10.67
CA ILE A 102 11.66 12.65 -10.05
C ILE A 102 13.16 12.44 -10.08
N SER A 103 13.77 12.29 -8.90
CA SER A 103 15.19 11.90 -8.81
C SER A 103 15.35 10.44 -9.26
N PRO A 104 16.41 10.09 -9.99
CA PRO A 104 16.74 8.70 -10.29
C PRO A 104 17.08 7.91 -9.01
N GLU A 105 17.53 8.59 -7.97
CA GLU A 105 17.85 8.01 -6.67
C GLU A 105 16.62 8.02 -5.75
N ALA A 106 16.44 6.95 -4.99
CA ALA A 106 15.42 6.90 -3.95
C ALA A 106 15.85 7.79 -2.75
N PRO A 107 14.90 8.29 -1.95
CA PRO A 107 15.24 8.98 -0.70
C PRO A 107 16.11 8.10 0.20
N GLU A 108 17.13 8.70 0.82
CA GLU A 108 17.99 7.99 1.75
C GLU A 108 17.23 7.54 3.00
N GLY A 109 17.49 6.31 3.45
CA GLY A 109 16.91 5.77 4.68
C GLY A 109 15.55 5.09 4.53
N ASP A 110 14.90 5.25 3.38
CA ASP A 110 13.64 4.57 3.11
C ASP A 110 13.90 3.14 2.61
N GLY A 111 13.10 2.19 3.12
CA GLY A 111 13.16 0.81 2.65
C GLY A 111 12.66 0.69 1.20
N PRO A 112 12.88 -0.49 0.56
CA PRO A 112 12.56 -0.68 -0.87
C PRO A 112 11.09 -0.48 -1.21
N ILE A 113 10.18 -0.77 -0.29
CA ILE A 113 8.74 -0.54 -0.47
C ILE A 113 8.44 0.95 -0.48
N ALA A 114 8.95 1.70 0.49
CA ALA A 114 8.75 3.15 0.56
C ALA A 114 9.33 3.87 -0.65
N ALA A 115 10.49 3.40 -1.18
CA ALA A 115 11.07 3.92 -2.39
C ALA A 115 10.17 3.74 -3.63
N LEU A 116 9.48 2.60 -3.74
CA LEU A 116 8.49 2.36 -4.81
C LEU A 116 7.24 3.22 -4.62
N GLU A 117 6.75 3.33 -3.40
CA GLU A 117 5.55 4.13 -3.07
C GLU A 117 5.78 5.63 -3.28
N ASP A 118 6.96 6.13 -2.91
CA ASP A 118 7.38 7.51 -3.23
C ASP A 118 7.40 7.76 -4.75
N LEU A 119 7.95 6.82 -5.53
CA LEU A 119 7.92 6.93 -6.98
C LEU A 119 6.49 7.06 -7.51
N PHE A 120 5.57 6.20 -7.05
CA PHE A 120 4.18 6.22 -7.51
C PHE A 120 3.44 7.48 -7.08
N ALA A 121 3.68 7.96 -5.86
CA ALA A 121 3.13 9.23 -5.37
C ALA A 121 3.63 10.43 -6.21
N ARG A 122 4.93 10.48 -6.53
CA ARG A 122 5.50 11.52 -7.40
C ARG A 122 4.95 11.47 -8.82
N LEU A 123 4.77 10.28 -9.38
CA LEU A 123 4.13 10.12 -10.70
C LEU A 123 2.69 10.68 -10.68
N ALA A 124 1.94 10.38 -9.62
CA ALA A 124 0.58 10.89 -9.46
C ALA A 124 0.57 12.42 -9.32
N ALA A 125 1.43 12.99 -8.47
CA ALA A 125 1.54 14.45 -8.28
C ALA A 125 1.88 15.17 -9.59
N ARG A 126 2.76 14.61 -10.42
CA ARG A 126 3.10 15.17 -11.75
C ARG A 126 1.94 15.16 -12.74
N SER A 127 0.89 14.41 -12.50
CA SER A 127 -0.31 14.46 -13.34
C SER A 127 -1.07 15.80 -13.21
N GLY A 128 -0.85 16.54 -12.11
CA GLY A 128 -1.59 17.76 -11.79
C GLY A 128 -3.08 17.52 -11.50
N ASN A 129 -3.46 16.26 -11.26
CA ASN A 129 -4.83 15.87 -10.99
C ASN A 129 -4.95 15.27 -9.58
N VAL A 130 -5.53 16.02 -8.65
CA VAL A 130 -5.67 15.63 -7.24
C VAL A 130 -6.44 14.32 -7.05
N GLU A 131 -7.39 14.00 -7.93
CA GLU A 131 -8.14 12.74 -7.87
C GLU A 131 -7.24 11.54 -8.20
N VAL A 132 -6.30 11.70 -9.14
CA VAL A 132 -5.28 10.68 -9.45
C VAL A 132 -4.34 10.51 -8.26
N GLU A 133 -3.94 11.60 -7.61
CA GLU A 133 -3.09 11.55 -6.41
C GLU A 133 -3.77 10.77 -5.28
N TRP A 134 -5.03 11.08 -4.97
CA TRP A 134 -5.78 10.37 -3.94
C TRP A 134 -6.01 8.90 -4.30
N ALA A 135 -6.34 8.61 -5.55
CA ALA A 135 -6.56 7.25 -6.00
C ALA A 135 -5.27 6.40 -5.94
N VAL A 136 -4.13 6.95 -6.34
CA VAL A 136 -2.82 6.28 -6.24
C VAL A 136 -2.42 6.08 -4.77
N ALA A 137 -2.60 7.09 -3.92
CA ALA A 137 -2.32 6.98 -2.48
C ALA A 137 -3.16 5.86 -1.85
N GLY A 138 -4.48 5.85 -2.09
CA GLY A 138 -5.37 4.81 -1.57
C GLY A 138 -5.07 3.40 -2.10
N ALA A 139 -4.64 3.28 -3.36
CA ALA A 139 -4.17 2.01 -3.90
C ALA A 139 -2.84 1.57 -3.27
N SER A 140 -1.90 2.50 -3.05
CA SER A 140 -0.62 2.25 -2.40
C SER A 140 -0.78 1.78 -0.96
N ASP A 141 -1.62 2.43 -0.16
CA ASP A 141 -1.93 2.00 1.20
C ASP A 141 -2.42 0.54 1.25
N ARG A 142 -3.34 0.20 0.36
CA ARG A 142 -3.91 -1.16 0.28
C ARG A 142 -2.91 -2.20 -0.25
N LEU A 143 -1.96 -1.77 -1.09
CA LEU A 143 -0.92 -2.63 -1.65
C LEU A 143 0.33 -2.71 -0.76
N HIS A 144 0.43 -1.92 0.31
CA HIS A 144 1.62 -1.90 1.16
C HIS A 144 1.97 -3.30 1.70
N ARG A 145 1.03 -3.98 2.33
CA ARG A 145 1.25 -5.35 2.84
C ARG A 145 1.48 -6.40 1.75
N PRO A 146 0.73 -6.43 0.62
CA PRO A 146 1.13 -7.21 -0.55
C PRO A 146 2.57 -6.98 -1.00
N ARG A 147 3.07 -5.73 -1.01
CA ARG A 147 4.45 -5.40 -1.37
C ARG A 147 5.47 -5.94 -0.37
N CYS A 148 5.14 -6.04 0.91
CA CYS A 148 6.00 -6.73 1.89
C CYS A 148 6.20 -8.20 1.48
N ALA A 149 5.12 -8.90 1.09
CA ALA A 149 5.24 -10.26 0.59
C ALA A 149 5.99 -10.36 -0.77
N GLU A 150 5.87 -9.34 -1.64
CA GLU A 150 6.62 -9.28 -2.89
C GLU A 150 8.14 -9.23 -2.67
N LEU A 151 8.64 -8.56 -1.62
CA LEU A 151 10.08 -8.52 -1.31
C LEU A 151 10.68 -9.91 -1.12
N GLU A 152 9.91 -10.84 -0.56
CA GLU A 152 10.35 -12.22 -0.36
C GLU A 152 10.22 -13.07 -1.63
N LEU A 153 9.25 -12.74 -2.49
CA LEU A 153 8.89 -13.52 -3.68
C LEU A 153 9.56 -13.05 -4.96
N VAL A 154 10.09 -11.81 -4.98
CA VAL A 154 10.66 -11.17 -6.16
C VAL A 154 12.08 -10.69 -5.84
N PRO A 155 13.12 -11.48 -6.09
CA PRO A 155 14.51 -11.09 -5.83
C PRO A 155 14.91 -9.78 -6.51
N GLU A 156 14.34 -9.50 -7.69
CA GLU A 156 14.63 -8.32 -8.51
C GLU A 156 13.83 -7.07 -8.10
N PHE A 157 13.08 -7.10 -7.00
CA PHE A 157 12.17 -6.00 -6.58
C PHE A 157 12.86 -4.63 -6.57
N GLN A 158 14.06 -4.55 -6.00
CA GLN A 158 14.81 -3.30 -5.92
C GLN A 158 15.32 -2.83 -7.29
N GLU A 159 15.74 -3.77 -8.13
CA GLU A 159 16.22 -3.46 -9.49
C GLU A 159 15.07 -2.95 -10.36
N GLU A 160 13.92 -3.60 -10.31
CA GLU A 160 12.71 -3.14 -11.00
C GLU A 160 12.29 -1.73 -10.55
N THR A 161 12.37 -1.45 -9.24
CA THR A 161 12.06 -0.12 -8.68
C THR A 161 13.05 0.92 -9.21
N ARG A 162 14.33 0.59 -9.28
CA ARG A 162 15.38 1.48 -9.81
C ARG A 162 15.20 1.75 -11.30
N GLU A 163 14.87 0.73 -12.09
CA GLU A 163 14.56 0.87 -13.51
C GLU A 163 13.38 1.82 -13.75
N LEU A 164 12.26 1.60 -13.04
CA LEU A 164 11.08 2.46 -13.14
C LEU A 164 11.41 3.91 -12.78
N ARG A 165 12.18 4.12 -11.72
CA ARG A 165 12.59 5.46 -11.28
C ARG A 165 13.51 6.13 -12.30
N GLY A 166 14.46 5.41 -12.88
CA GLY A 166 15.34 5.92 -13.95
C GLY A 166 14.56 6.35 -15.19
N LEU A 167 13.56 5.55 -15.62
CA LEU A 167 12.70 5.90 -16.74
C LEU A 167 11.82 7.12 -16.45
N ALA A 168 11.34 7.25 -15.23
CA ALA A 168 10.56 8.41 -14.80
C ALA A 168 11.41 9.70 -14.75
N ALA A 169 12.64 9.61 -14.26
CA ALA A 169 13.60 10.71 -14.23
C ALA A 169 14.03 11.15 -15.63
N ALA A 170 14.23 10.20 -16.54
CA ALA A 170 14.58 10.48 -17.94
C ALA A 170 13.42 11.10 -18.75
N GLY A 171 12.19 11.17 -18.20
CA GLY A 171 11.04 11.73 -18.88
C GLY A 171 10.50 10.87 -20.03
N SER A 172 10.93 9.61 -20.12
CA SER A 172 10.51 8.69 -21.19
C SER A 172 9.13 8.11 -20.94
N SER A 173 8.08 8.90 -21.17
CA SER A 173 6.66 8.53 -20.92
C SER A 173 6.26 7.20 -21.55
N THR A 174 6.70 6.89 -22.77
CA THR A 174 6.33 5.64 -23.45
C THR A 174 7.03 4.43 -22.82
N ALA A 175 8.35 4.51 -22.60
CA ALA A 175 9.11 3.43 -21.96
C ALA A 175 8.62 3.19 -20.53
N LEU A 176 8.38 4.26 -19.75
CA LEU A 176 7.85 4.16 -18.40
C LEU A 176 6.50 3.44 -18.37
N ARG A 177 5.56 3.79 -19.26
CA ARG A 177 4.26 3.12 -19.33
C ARG A 177 4.38 1.64 -19.66
N GLN A 178 5.26 1.28 -20.58
CA GLN A 178 5.53 -0.12 -20.90
C GLN A 178 6.12 -0.88 -19.71
N ALA A 179 7.07 -0.27 -19.02
CA ALA A 179 7.69 -0.84 -17.81
C ALA A 179 6.67 -0.99 -16.66
N LEU A 180 5.80 -0.01 -16.43
CA LEU A 180 4.71 -0.10 -15.45
C LEU A 180 3.75 -1.26 -15.76
N VAL A 181 3.36 -1.44 -17.02
CA VAL A 181 2.51 -2.58 -17.44
C VAL A 181 3.24 -3.91 -17.23
N ALA A 182 4.52 -3.99 -17.59
CA ALA A 182 5.32 -5.20 -17.40
C ALA A 182 5.47 -5.55 -15.92
N TYR A 183 5.77 -4.55 -15.08
CA TYR A 183 5.82 -4.67 -13.61
C TYR A 183 4.53 -5.30 -13.06
N HIS A 184 3.38 -4.72 -13.35
CA HIS A 184 2.09 -5.21 -12.82
C HIS A 184 1.69 -6.56 -13.40
N ARG A 185 2.03 -6.85 -14.66
CA ARG A 185 1.80 -8.18 -15.25
C ARG A 185 2.57 -9.28 -14.51
N ARG A 186 3.79 -9.00 -14.02
CA ARG A 186 4.53 -9.94 -13.19
C ARG A 186 3.82 -10.16 -11.85
N ARG A 187 3.35 -9.10 -11.17
CA ARG A 187 2.59 -9.19 -9.91
C ARG A 187 1.30 -9.98 -10.05
N LEU A 188 0.55 -9.75 -11.12
CA LEU A 188 -0.68 -10.50 -11.41
C LEU A 188 -0.45 -12.03 -11.48
N ARG A 189 0.70 -12.46 -11.98
CA ARG A 189 1.06 -13.90 -11.98
C ARG A 189 1.44 -14.43 -10.60
N LEU A 190 1.87 -13.56 -9.70
CA LEU A 190 2.28 -13.90 -8.33
C LEU A 190 1.13 -13.80 -7.32
N VAL A 191 -0.04 -13.31 -7.72
CA VAL A 191 -1.19 -13.12 -6.82
C VAL A 191 -1.47 -14.33 -5.93
N PRO A 192 -1.52 -15.59 -6.43
CA PRO A 192 -1.77 -16.73 -5.56
C PRO A 192 -0.69 -16.93 -4.48
N ALA A 193 0.58 -16.67 -4.82
CA ALA A 193 1.69 -16.78 -3.86
C ALA A 193 1.66 -15.67 -2.82
N ILE A 194 1.39 -14.42 -3.25
CA ILE A 194 1.27 -13.26 -2.37
C ILE A 194 0.11 -13.46 -1.38
N VAL A 195 -1.06 -13.90 -1.84
CA VAL A 195 -2.22 -14.15 -0.97
C VAL A 195 -1.92 -15.24 0.05
N ARG A 196 -1.26 -16.33 -0.34
CA ARG A 196 -0.81 -17.37 0.60
C ARG A 196 0.12 -16.81 1.66
N SER A 197 1.12 -16.01 1.28
CA SER A 197 2.05 -15.36 2.21
C SER A 197 1.32 -14.45 3.19
N LEU A 198 0.42 -13.57 2.70
CA LEU A 198 -0.39 -12.67 3.54
C LEU A 198 -1.24 -13.40 4.58
N HIS A 199 -1.72 -14.59 4.25
CA HIS A 199 -2.57 -15.38 5.17
C HIS A 199 -1.75 -16.29 6.09
N GLY A 200 -0.42 -16.23 6.06
CA GLY A 200 0.46 -17.09 6.83
C GLY A 200 0.36 -18.57 6.42
N LEU A 201 -0.13 -18.82 5.20
CA LEU A 201 -0.18 -20.15 4.58
C LEU A 201 1.14 -20.39 3.85
N SER A 202 2.27 -20.21 4.57
CA SER A 202 3.57 -20.65 4.10
C SER A 202 3.48 -22.15 3.80
N ASP A 203 4.17 -22.63 2.76
CA ASP A 203 4.23 -24.03 2.34
C ASP A 203 4.64 -24.95 3.53
N ARG A 204 3.71 -25.20 4.43
CA ARG A 204 3.78 -26.38 5.29
C ARG A 204 3.49 -27.54 4.36
N ASP A 205 4.58 -28.23 3.97
CA ASP A 205 4.51 -29.53 3.34
C ASP A 205 3.44 -30.38 4.06
N PRO A 206 2.31 -30.74 3.39
CA PRO A 206 1.28 -31.55 4.01
C PRO A 206 1.76 -32.95 4.39
N ARG A 207 3.03 -33.29 4.14
CA ARG A 207 3.66 -34.58 4.40
C ARG A 207 4.56 -34.63 5.65
N ARG A 208 4.69 -33.52 6.40
CA ARG A 208 5.45 -33.58 7.66
C ARG A 208 4.49 -33.98 8.79
N PRO A 209 4.62 -35.17 9.36
CA PRO A 209 3.82 -35.57 10.51
C PRO A 209 4.14 -34.66 11.69
N ALA A 210 3.12 -34.30 12.45
CA ALA A 210 3.27 -33.57 13.71
C ALA A 210 4.08 -34.48 14.67
N GLU A 211 5.27 -34.00 15.07
CA GLU A 211 5.98 -34.51 16.25
C GLU A 211 5.40 -33.86 17.51
#